data_f64901a151bc2afd485fd68064024614
#
_entry.id   f64901a151bc2afd485fd68064024614
#
_cell.length_a   1.000
_cell.length_b   1.000
_cell.length_c   1.000
_cell.angle_alpha   90.00
_cell.angle_beta   90.00
_cell.angle_gamma   90.00
#
_symmetry.space_group_name_H-M   'P 1'
#
loop_
_entity.id
_entity.type
_entity.pdbx_description
1 polymer ?
#
loop_
_entity_poly.entity_id
_entity_poly.type
_entity_poly.pdbx_seq_one_letter_code
_entity_poly.pdbx_strand_id
1 'polypeptide(L)'
;MYAFMRGLMRFIVRVYLVGRFHCTGRERVPRTGPLLVCANHASTIDPPLLPAWLPRSDSWSMAKAEWFARPTFTAWLFTRYHAFPIVRHSPDRRGLKRALGVVRDGGALIVYPEGHRVESGGMWQAEPGAGFIGRATGAPVQPVALVGTRDCFPKGARWPRRARVEVRIGPCIRIRDRRPDGRRVENQEAADAIMLAIAEMLPAPARGHYADLDALRERLAGVWEPAGASPSPPDGEGRGGGDRLPSAGRPIESPS
;
A
#
# COMPACT_ATOMS: atom_id res chain seq x y z
N MET A 1 -3.38 16.76 12.29
CA MET A 1 -3.14 15.49 13.03
C MET A 1 -2.29 14.51 12.22
N TYR A 2 -2.68 14.12 10.99
CA TYR A 2 -1.92 13.17 10.16
C TYR A 2 -0.46 13.56 9.92
N ALA A 3 -0.20 14.81 9.53
CA ALA A 3 1.18 15.31 9.34
C ALA A 3 2.01 15.24 10.63
N PHE A 4 1.40 15.59 11.77
CA PHE A 4 2.05 15.49 13.08
C PHE A 4 2.43 14.03 13.41
N MET A 5 1.52 13.09 13.23
CA MET A 5 1.78 11.66 13.50
C MET A 5 2.88 11.11 12.60
N ARG A 6 2.91 11.50 11.33
CA ARG A 6 4.00 11.14 10.41
C ARG A 6 5.34 11.74 10.87
N GLY A 7 5.34 13.00 11.30
CA GLY A 7 6.51 13.66 11.87
C GLY A 7 7.03 12.96 13.12
N LEU A 8 6.13 12.62 14.04
CA LEU A 8 6.45 11.86 15.25
C LEU A 8 7.03 10.48 14.92
N MET A 9 6.42 9.75 13.97
CA MET A 9 6.96 8.44 13.53
C MET A 9 8.36 8.58 12.95
N ARG A 10 8.61 9.58 12.10
CA ARG A 10 9.95 9.86 11.56
C ARG A 10 10.97 10.17 12.66
N PHE A 11 10.56 10.96 13.64
CA PHE A 11 11.41 11.30 14.78
C PHE A 11 11.76 10.05 15.60
N ILE A 12 10.76 9.25 15.99
CA ILE A 12 10.95 8.00 16.74
C ILE A 12 11.92 7.07 16.00
N VAL A 13 11.69 6.83 14.71
CA VAL A 13 12.52 5.92 13.91
C VAL A 13 13.95 6.47 13.78
N ARG A 14 14.13 7.77 13.56
CA ARG A 14 15.46 8.39 13.46
C ARG A 14 16.24 8.29 14.77
N VAL A 15 15.57 8.50 15.90
CA VAL A 15 16.23 8.42 17.22
C VAL A 15 16.49 6.97 17.60
N TYR A 16 15.47 6.10 17.44
CA TYR A 16 15.59 4.71 17.88
C TYR A 16 16.50 3.85 16.97
N LEU A 17 16.44 4.06 15.65
CA LEU A 17 17.22 3.34 14.65
C LEU A 17 18.36 4.19 14.07
N VAL A 18 19.03 4.98 14.89
CA VAL A 18 20.18 5.80 14.46
C VAL A 18 21.18 4.93 13.68
N GLY A 19 21.49 5.34 12.43
CA GLY A 19 22.39 4.64 11.53
C GLY A 19 21.92 3.28 11.01
N ARG A 20 20.71 2.85 11.37
CA ARG A 20 20.15 1.54 11.00
C ARG A 20 18.90 1.63 10.12
N PHE A 21 18.37 2.83 9.90
CA PHE A 21 17.22 3.06 9.03
C PHE A 21 17.66 3.71 7.72
N HIS A 22 17.23 3.13 6.60
CA HIS A 22 17.50 3.64 5.26
C HIS A 22 16.20 3.68 4.45
N CYS A 23 16.03 4.74 3.66
CA CYS A 23 14.91 4.85 2.72
C CYS A 23 15.44 5.33 1.37
N THR A 24 15.23 4.54 0.33
CA THR A 24 15.67 4.81 -1.05
C THR A 24 14.50 4.89 -2.00
N GLY A 25 14.65 5.61 -3.11
CA GLY A 25 13.65 5.70 -4.18
C GLY A 25 12.46 6.64 -3.90
N ARG A 26 12.54 7.51 -2.87
CA ARG A 26 11.45 8.45 -2.54
C ARG A 26 11.14 9.43 -3.68
N GLU A 27 12.12 9.74 -4.48
CA GLU A 27 12.02 10.60 -5.67
C GLU A 27 11.14 9.99 -6.76
N ARG A 28 10.96 8.67 -6.76
CA ARG A 28 10.14 7.91 -7.73
C ARG A 28 8.65 7.99 -7.44
N VAL A 29 8.27 8.43 -6.26
CA VAL A 29 6.85 8.49 -5.85
C VAL A 29 6.18 9.72 -6.44
N PRO A 30 5.12 9.58 -7.25
CA PRO A 30 4.31 10.71 -7.71
C PRO A 30 3.77 11.52 -6.54
N ARG A 31 3.96 12.83 -6.57
CA ARG A 31 3.56 13.71 -5.47
C ARG A 31 2.05 13.97 -5.41
N THR A 32 1.37 13.83 -6.53
CA THR A 32 -0.07 14.05 -6.71
C THR A 32 -0.65 13.02 -7.67
N GLY A 33 -1.97 12.98 -7.79
CA GLY A 33 -2.69 12.08 -8.69
C GLY A 33 -2.89 10.68 -8.12
N PRO A 34 -3.67 9.83 -8.82
CA PRO A 34 -4.00 8.48 -8.37
C PRO A 34 -2.76 7.62 -8.20
N LEU A 35 -2.68 6.89 -7.09
CA LEU A 35 -1.54 6.02 -6.81
C LEU A 35 -1.98 4.82 -5.97
N LEU A 36 -1.57 3.62 -6.38
CA LEU A 36 -1.67 2.41 -5.58
C LEU A 36 -0.28 2.05 -5.06
N VAL A 37 -0.05 2.18 -3.76
CA VAL A 37 1.22 1.80 -3.12
C VAL A 37 1.10 0.40 -2.58
N CYS A 38 1.92 -0.53 -3.06
CA CYS A 38 1.90 -1.92 -2.62
C CYS A 38 3.21 -2.29 -1.93
N ALA A 39 3.12 -2.91 -0.75
CA ALA A 39 4.28 -3.33 0.02
C ALA A 39 4.10 -4.75 0.58
N ASN A 40 5.20 -5.48 0.81
CA ASN A 40 5.17 -6.69 1.62
C ASN A 40 4.86 -6.36 3.09
N HIS A 41 4.29 -7.33 3.82
CA HIS A 41 3.82 -7.11 5.20
C HIS A 41 4.43 -8.09 6.19
N ALA A 42 5.53 -7.67 6.82
CA ALA A 42 6.32 -8.52 7.72
C ALA A 42 6.14 -8.16 9.22
N SER A 43 5.65 -6.94 9.53
CA SER A 43 5.60 -6.45 10.90
C SER A 43 4.40 -5.52 11.17
N THR A 44 4.02 -5.40 12.45
CA THR A 44 3.02 -4.40 12.91
C THR A 44 3.49 -2.96 12.75
N ILE A 45 4.78 -2.72 12.60
CA ILE A 45 5.30 -1.36 12.38
C ILE A 45 5.19 -0.91 10.92
N ASP A 46 4.91 -1.82 9.97
CA ASP A 46 4.83 -1.47 8.55
C ASP A 46 3.75 -0.41 8.25
N PRO A 47 2.50 -0.53 8.77
CA PRO A 47 1.44 0.44 8.49
C PRO A 47 1.72 1.86 9.01
N PRO A 48 2.29 2.09 10.19
CA PRO A 48 2.69 3.44 10.59
C PRO A 48 4.01 3.91 9.95
N LEU A 49 4.90 2.97 9.59
CA LEU A 49 6.19 3.29 9.00
C LEU A 49 6.06 3.81 7.57
N LEU A 50 5.41 3.03 6.70
CA LEU A 50 5.37 3.34 5.26
C LEU A 50 4.77 4.72 4.94
N PRO A 51 3.58 5.11 5.44
CA PRO A 51 3.03 6.43 5.18
C PRO A 51 3.92 7.57 5.66
N ALA A 52 4.68 7.35 6.74
CA ALA A 52 5.58 8.36 7.28
C ALA A 52 6.70 8.71 6.28
N TRP A 53 7.17 7.77 5.46
CA TRP A 53 8.26 8.00 4.50
C TRP A 53 7.80 8.34 3.08
N LEU A 54 6.52 8.10 2.74
CA LEU A 54 6.00 8.56 1.44
C LEU A 54 6.01 10.11 1.39
N PRO A 55 6.38 10.72 0.24
CA PRO A 55 6.36 12.18 0.06
C PRO A 55 4.95 12.73 -0.23
N ARG A 56 3.90 12.06 0.28
CA ARG A 56 2.48 12.41 0.09
C ARG A 56 1.76 12.54 1.43
N SER A 57 0.80 13.46 1.52
CA SER A 57 -0.04 13.68 2.71
C SER A 57 -1.47 13.13 2.57
N ASP A 58 -1.84 12.68 1.39
CA ASP A 58 -3.14 12.13 1.01
C ASP A 58 -3.15 10.59 0.94
N SER A 59 -2.25 9.95 1.69
CA SER A 59 -2.14 8.48 1.72
C SER A 59 -3.16 7.88 2.68
N TRP A 60 -3.87 6.87 2.18
CA TRP A 60 -4.86 6.08 2.93
C TRP A 60 -4.40 4.63 3.04
N SER A 61 -4.79 3.95 4.10
CA SER A 61 -4.45 2.53 4.32
C SER A 61 -5.71 1.73 4.63
N MET A 62 -5.72 0.46 4.25
CA MET A 62 -6.73 -0.49 4.68
C MET A 62 -6.27 -1.17 5.97
N ALA A 63 -7.14 -1.26 6.97
CA ALA A 63 -6.85 -1.97 8.20
C ALA A 63 -8.02 -2.90 8.58
N LYS A 64 -7.72 -3.93 9.37
CA LYS A 64 -8.67 -4.96 9.78
C LYS A 64 -9.88 -4.33 10.49
N ALA A 65 -11.11 -4.69 10.08
CA ALA A 65 -12.35 -4.08 10.58
C ALA A 65 -12.50 -4.19 12.10
N GLU A 66 -11.99 -5.26 12.71
CA GLU A 66 -12.05 -5.46 14.17
C GLU A 66 -11.34 -4.38 14.98
N TRP A 67 -10.35 -3.67 14.39
CA TRP A 67 -9.70 -2.54 15.04
C TRP A 67 -10.62 -1.31 15.19
N PHE A 68 -11.72 -1.27 14.44
CA PHE A 68 -12.71 -0.19 14.44
C PHE A 68 -14.02 -0.58 15.11
N ALA A 69 -14.20 -1.84 15.51
CA ALA A 69 -15.46 -2.38 16.04
C ALA A 69 -15.91 -1.74 17.36
N ARG A 70 -15.00 -1.11 18.08
CA ARG A 70 -15.30 -0.38 19.32
C ARG A 70 -14.63 1.00 19.30
N PRO A 71 -15.21 2.03 19.92
CA PRO A 71 -14.61 3.37 20.03
C PRO A 71 -13.45 3.36 21.01
N THR A 72 -12.30 2.81 20.58
CA THR A 72 -11.07 2.72 21.38
C THR A 72 -10.07 3.78 20.92
N PHE A 73 -9.07 4.05 21.76
CA PHE A 73 -7.93 4.88 21.39
C PHE A 73 -7.27 4.37 20.10
N THR A 74 -7.20 3.05 19.91
CA THR A 74 -6.64 2.42 18.69
C THR A 74 -7.47 2.77 17.46
N ALA A 75 -8.81 2.66 17.54
CA ALA A 75 -9.70 3.02 16.43
C ALA A 75 -9.56 4.51 16.07
N TRP A 76 -9.51 5.38 17.10
CA TRP A 76 -9.27 6.81 16.91
C TRP A 76 -7.91 7.05 16.23
N LEU A 77 -6.84 6.38 16.67
CA LEU A 77 -5.50 6.50 16.12
C LEU A 77 -5.45 6.09 14.65
N PHE A 78 -6.02 4.92 14.31
CA PHE A 78 -6.09 4.44 12.92
C PHE A 78 -6.86 5.40 12.01
N THR A 79 -8.02 5.89 12.47
CA THR A 79 -8.81 6.87 11.70
C THR A 79 -8.02 8.15 11.45
N ARG A 80 -7.31 8.66 12.46
CA ARG A 80 -6.47 9.86 12.33
C ARG A 80 -5.21 9.64 11.48
N TYR A 81 -4.79 8.38 11.34
CA TYR A 81 -3.70 7.97 10.44
C TYR A 81 -4.19 7.58 9.05
N HIS A 82 -5.41 8.03 8.67
CA HIS A 82 -6.07 7.76 7.40
C HIS A 82 -6.21 6.26 7.10
N ALA A 83 -6.49 5.45 8.12
CA ALA A 83 -6.86 4.05 7.91
C ALA A 83 -8.39 3.90 7.90
N PHE A 84 -8.88 2.99 7.07
CA PHE A 84 -10.30 2.61 7.04
C PHE A 84 -10.47 1.09 7.12
N PRO A 85 -11.62 0.63 7.66
CA PRO A 85 -11.86 -0.79 7.88
C PRO A 85 -12.02 -1.57 6.58
N ILE A 86 -11.50 -2.80 6.55
CA ILE A 86 -11.78 -3.83 5.55
C ILE A 86 -12.00 -5.17 6.26
N VAL A 87 -13.03 -5.90 5.84
CA VAL A 87 -13.27 -7.28 6.27
C VAL A 87 -12.44 -8.20 5.37
N ARG A 88 -11.54 -8.96 5.98
CA ARG A 88 -10.63 -9.87 5.26
C ARG A 88 -11.31 -11.22 5.01
N HIS A 89 -10.85 -11.93 3.99
CA HIS A 89 -11.33 -13.27 3.63
C HIS A 89 -12.83 -13.36 3.35
N SER A 90 -13.45 -12.22 2.99
CA SER A 90 -14.83 -12.14 2.55
C SER A 90 -14.98 -11.06 1.46
N PRO A 91 -16.02 -11.13 0.62
CA PRO A 91 -16.28 -10.12 -0.40
C PRO A 91 -16.75 -8.80 0.24
N ASP A 92 -15.81 -8.02 0.78
CA ASP A 92 -16.13 -6.70 1.34
C ASP A 92 -16.29 -5.65 0.22
N ARG A 93 -17.52 -5.59 -0.32
CA ARG A 93 -17.86 -4.62 -1.36
C ARG A 93 -17.74 -3.16 -0.89
N ARG A 94 -17.98 -2.88 0.41
CA ARG A 94 -17.91 -1.52 0.97
C ARG A 94 -16.44 -1.07 1.09
N GLY A 95 -15.60 -1.90 1.66
CA GLY A 95 -14.16 -1.64 1.76
C GLY A 95 -13.53 -1.48 0.37
N LEU A 96 -13.88 -2.36 -0.57
CA LEU A 96 -13.39 -2.29 -1.94
C LEU A 96 -13.87 -1.03 -2.68
N LYS A 97 -15.16 -0.66 -2.56
CA LYS A 97 -15.69 0.60 -3.13
C LYS A 97 -14.94 1.82 -2.59
N ARG A 98 -14.65 1.84 -1.28
CA ARG A 98 -13.88 2.93 -0.66
C ARG A 98 -12.44 2.95 -1.16
N ALA A 99 -11.80 1.79 -1.30
CA ALA A 99 -10.44 1.67 -1.85
C ALA A 99 -10.36 2.23 -3.28
N LEU A 100 -11.30 1.83 -4.15
CA LEU A 100 -11.40 2.37 -5.50
C LEU A 100 -11.67 3.88 -5.51
N GLY A 101 -12.53 4.38 -4.59
CA GLY A 101 -12.81 5.81 -4.44
C GLY A 101 -11.55 6.60 -4.13
N VAL A 102 -10.77 6.20 -3.13
CA VAL A 102 -9.51 6.88 -2.77
C VAL A 102 -8.59 7.05 -3.98
N VAL A 103 -8.43 6.00 -4.80
CA VAL A 103 -7.55 6.06 -5.97
C VAL A 103 -8.16 6.93 -7.07
N ARG A 104 -9.47 6.79 -7.37
CA ARG A 104 -10.15 7.58 -8.41
C ARG A 104 -10.22 9.06 -8.10
N ASP A 105 -10.30 9.42 -6.82
CA ASP A 105 -10.29 10.80 -6.33
C ASP A 105 -8.85 11.41 -6.30
N GLY A 106 -7.88 10.70 -6.87
CA GLY A 106 -6.50 11.17 -6.99
C GLY A 106 -5.63 10.95 -5.75
N GLY A 107 -6.13 10.24 -4.74
CA GLY A 107 -5.39 9.89 -3.53
C GLY A 107 -4.42 8.72 -3.71
N ALA A 108 -3.56 8.52 -2.72
CA ALA A 108 -2.68 7.35 -2.63
C ALA A 108 -3.29 6.29 -1.71
N LEU A 109 -3.47 5.07 -2.22
CA LEU A 109 -3.94 3.94 -1.43
C LEU A 109 -2.78 3.01 -1.12
N ILE A 110 -2.53 2.73 0.15
CA ILE A 110 -1.53 1.76 0.61
C ILE A 110 -2.22 0.42 0.83
N VAL A 111 -1.69 -0.61 0.17
CA VAL A 111 -2.17 -2.00 0.26
C VAL A 111 -1.01 -2.93 0.57
N TYR A 112 -1.27 -3.92 1.40
CA TYR A 112 -0.39 -5.07 1.62
C TYR A 112 -1.02 -6.27 0.91
N PRO A 113 -0.55 -6.65 -0.29
CA PRO A 113 -1.25 -7.65 -1.12
C PRO A 113 -1.37 -9.02 -0.48
N GLU A 114 -0.50 -9.37 0.47
CA GLU A 114 -0.55 -10.62 1.23
C GLU A 114 -1.81 -10.76 2.12
N GLY A 115 -2.55 -9.67 2.32
CA GLY A 115 -3.77 -9.65 3.13
C GLY A 115 -3.56 -9.80 4.64
N HIS A 116 -2.44 -10.33 5.08
CA HIS A 116 -2.07 -10.52 6.48
C HIS A 116 -0.55 -10.40 6.67
N ARG A 117 -0.12 -10.36 7.93
CA ARG A 117 1.31 -10.36 8.24
C ARG A 117 1.88 -11.75 8.12
N VAL A 118 2.98 -11.88 7.42
CA VAL A 118 3.68 -13.14 7.28
C VAL A 118 4.59 -13.38 8.47
N GLU A 119 4.35 -14.48 9.18
CA GLU A 119 5.05 -14.82 10.42
C GLU A 119 6.33 -15.63 10.20
N SER A 120 6.42 -16.37 9.09
CA SER A 120 7.57 -17.23 8.73
C SER A 120 8.16 -16.82 7.39
N GLY A 121 9.47 -16.73 7.34
CA GLY A 121 10.41 -16.92 6.22
C GLY A 121 10.20 -16.02 5.05
N GLY A 122 9.41 -15.40 4.47
CA GLY A 122 9.34 -14.68 3.20
C GLY A 122 7.91 -14.27 2.83
N MET A 123 7.76 -13.64 1.69
CA MET A 123 6.43 -13.23 1.21
C MET A 123 5.51 -14.43 0.97
N TRP A 124 4.23 -14.26 1.27
CA TRP A 124 3.17 -15.20 0.91
C TRP A 124 2.53 -14.83 -0.42
N GLN A 125 1.75 -15.77 -0.97
CA GLN A 125 0.96 -15.52 -2.16
C GLN A 125 0.02 -14.34 -1.93
N ALA A 126 -0.05 -13.43 -2.90
CA ALA A 126 -0.93 -12.28 -2.83
C ALA A 126 -2.40 -12.66 -2.98
N GLU A 127 -3.26 -11.96 -2.26
CA GLU A 127 -4.69 -11.93 -2.53
C GLU A 127 -4.97 -11.11 -3.81
N PRO A 128 -5.96 -11.52 -4.64
CA PRO A 128 -6.22 -10.87 -5.92
C PRO A 128 -6.72 -9.42 -5.84
N GLY A 129 -7.01 -8.94 -4.62
CA GLY A 129 -7.60 -7.61 -4.38
C GLY A 129 -6.72 -6.45 -4.85
N ALA A 130 -5.41 -6.50 -4.61
CA ALA A 130 -4.49 -5.47 -5.07
C ALA A 130 -4.41 -5.43 -6.61
N GLY A 131 -4.35 -6.59 -7.25
CA GLY A 131 -4.40 -6.73 -8.70
C GLY A 131 -5.69 -6.18 -9.30
N PHE A 132 -6.83 -6.48 -8.68
CA PHE A 132 -8.12 -5.92 -9.09
C PHE A 132 -8.13 -4.39 -9.00
N ILE A 133 -7.66 -3.79 -7.89
CA ILE A 133 -7.64 -2.34 -7.74
C ILE A 133 -6.73 -1.70 -8.80
N GLY A 134 -5.51 -2.23 -9.00
CA GLY A 134 -4.57 -1.73 -9.99
C GLY A 134 -5.16 -1.74 -11.40
N ARG A 135 -5.76 -2.87 -11.81
CA ARG A 135 -6.38 -3.04 -13.12
C ARG A 135 -7.65 -2.19 -13.29
N ALA A 136 -8.54 -2.17 -12.28
CA ALA A 136 -9.83 -1.46 -12.36
C ALA A 136 -9.68 0.07 -12.33
N THR A 137 -8.58 0.59 -11.81
CA THR A 137 -8.30 2.03 -11.76
C THR A 137 -7.35 2.48 -12.85
N GLY A 138 -6.54 1.60 -13.41
CA GLY A 138 -5.44 1.95 -14.32
C GLY A 138 -4.38 2.87 -13.67
N ALA A 139 -4.46 3.07 -12.35
CA ALA A 139 -3.54 3.93 -11.63
C ALA A 139 -2.12 3.35 -11.65
N PRO A 140 -1.09 4.20 -11.60
CA PRO A 140 0.26 3.74 -11.33
C PRO A 140 0.33 2.96 -10.02
N VAL A 141 1.07 1.86 -10.03
CA VAL A 141 1.36 1.05 -8.84
C VAL A 141 2.79 1.31 -8.42
N GLN A 142 2.97 1.71 -7.18
CA GLN A 142 4.28 1.96 -6.56
C GLN A 142 4.67 0.75 -5.72
N PRO A 143 5.55 -0.14 -6.19
CA PRO A 143 6.04 -1.23 -5.37
C PRO A 143 7.03 -0.72 -4.32
N VAL A 144 6.91 -1.26 -3.10
CA VAL A 144 7.78 -0.92 -1.97
C VAL A 144 8.21 -2.20 -1.25
N ALA A 145 9.49 -2.39 -1.05
CA ALA A 145 10.02 -3.47 -0.23
C ALA A 145 10.37 -2.95 1.17
N LEU A 146 9.83 -3.63 2.19
CA LEU A 146 10.12 -3.41 3.60
C LEU A 146 11.04 -4.52 4.09
N VAL A 147 12.28 -4.17 4.44
CA VAL A 147 13.32 -5.12 4.86
C VAL A 147 13.63 -4.90 6.33
N GLY A 148 13.75 -5.99 7.11
CA GLY A 148 14.17 -5.96 8.51
C GLY A 148 13.13 -5.45 9.51
N THR A 149 11.92 -5.10 9.08
CA THR A 149 10.85 -4.65 9.99
C THR A 149 10.41 -5.75 10.94
N ARG A 150 10.44 -7.02 10.50
CA ARG A 150 10.20 -8.19 11.36
C ARG A 150 11.24 -8.29 12.47
N ASP A 151 12.52 -8.13 12.15
CA ASP A 151 13.60 -8.23 13.13
C ASP A 151 13.55 -7.07 14.12
N CYS A 152 13.09 -5.90 13.64
CA CYS A 152 12.86 -4.74 14.47
C CYS A 152 11.70 -4.94 15.45
N PHE A 153 10.58 -5.51 14.99
CA PHE A 153 9.41 -5.73 15.85
C PHE A 153 8.78 -7.12 15.57
N PRO A 154 9.38 -8.19 16.13
CA PRO A 154 8.85 -9.55 15.97
C PRO A 154 7.46 -9.70 16.59
N LYS A 155 6.69 -10.69 16.12
CA LYS A 155 5.40 -11.03 16.73
C LYS A 155 5.59 -11.39 18.22
N GLY A 156 4.74 -10.84 19.07
CA GLY A 156 4.78 -11.06 20.53
C GLY A 156 5.85 -10.24 21.27
N ALA A 157 6.70 -9.49 20.58
CA ALA A 157 7.63 -8.59 21.24
C ALA A 157 6.88 -7.43 21.93
N ARG A 158 7.26 -7.12 23.16
CA ARG A 158 6.72 -5.95 23.89
C ARG A 158 7.39 -4.64 23.47
N TRP A 159 8.64 -4.72 23.01
CA TRP A 159 9.45 -3.58 22.64
C TRP A 159 10.15 -3.83 21.30
N PRO A 160 10.32 -2.81 20.47
CA PRO A 160 11.10 -2.95 19.23
C PRO A 160 12.57 -3.24 19.56
N ARG A 161 13.24 -3.91 18.63
CA ARG A 161 14.69 -4.20 18.69
C ARG A 161 15.43 -3.26 17.74
N ARG A 162 16.68 -2.95 18.03
CA ARG A 162 17.53 -2.13 17.15
C ARG A 162 18.08 -2.97 15.98
N ALA A 163 17.20 -3.29 15.04
CA ALA A 163 17.54 -3.97 13.79
C ALA A 163 17.79 -2.97 12.65
N ARG A 164 18.44 -3.42 11.59
CA ARG A 164 18.53 -2.65 10.33
C ARG A 164 17.18 -2.72 9.63
N VAL A 165 16.61 -1.56 9.31
CA VAL A 165 15.33 -1.42 8.61
C VAL A 165 15.55 -0.63 7.33
N GLU A 166 15.06 -1.16 6.22
CA GLU A 166 15.14 -0.48 4.93
C GLU A 166 13.75 -0.39 4.29
N VAL A 167 13.46 0.78 3.72
CA VAL A 167 12.32 1.04 2.86
C VAL A 167 12.87 1.27 1.46
N ARG A 168 12.65 0.32 0.55
CA ARG A 168 13.11 0.41 -0.84
C ARG A 168 11.90 0.66 -1.74
N ILE A 169 11.86 1.82 -2.39
CA ILE A 169 10.78 2.22 -3.28
C ILE A 169 11.25 1.99 -4.72
N GLY A 170 10.56 1.10 -5.43
CA GLY A 170 10.85 0.72 -6.81
C GLY A 170 10.33 1.75 -7.82
N PRO A 171 10.53 1.53 -9.12
CA PRO A 171 9.87 2.29 -10.16
C PRO A 171 8.37 2.01 -10.18
N CYS A 172 7.55 3.00 -10.57
CA CYS A 172 6.13 2.79 -10.80
C CYS A 172 5.91 1.87 -11.99
N ILE A 173 4.95 0.96 -11.84
CA ILE A 173 4.45 0.09 -12.90
C ILE A 173 2.96 0.37 -13.14
N ARG A 174 2.45 -0.01 -14.31
CA ARG A 174 1.02 0.02 -14.62
C ARG A 174 0.55 -1.37 -14.99
N ILE A 175 -0.52 -1.83 -14.37
CA ILE A 175 -1.13 -3.12 -14.71
C ILE A 175 -1.98 -2.95 -15.97
N ARG A 176 -1.78 -3.81 -16.93
CA ARG A 176 -2.56 -3.84 -18.17
C ARG A 176 -3.92 -4.50 -17.94
N ASP A 177 -4.94 -4.07 -18.67
CA ASP A 177 -6.22 -4.80 -18.69
C ASP A 177 -6.13 -6.05 -19.58
N ARG A 178 -5.32 -5.97 -20.64
CA ARG A 178 -5.05 -7.06 -21.57
C ARG A 178 -3.56 -7.23 -21.82
N ARG A 179 -3.13 -8.45 -22.04
CA ARG A 179 -1.79 -8.78 -22.52
C ARG A 179 -1.64 -8.40 -24.01
N PRO A 180 -0.41 -8.33 -24.56
CA PRO A 180 -0.17 -8.07 -25.97
C PRO A 180 -0.86 -9.06 -26.93
N ASP A 181 -1.12 -10.29 -26.49
CA ASP A 181 -1.85 -11.34 -27.21
C ASP A 181 -3.39 -11.15 -27.18
N GLY A 182 -3.90 -10.08 -26.55
CA GLY A 182 -5.32 -9.77 -26.41
C GLY A 182 -6.01 -10.45 -25.22
N ARG A 183 -5.37 -11.43 -24.55
CA ARG A 183 -5.92 -12.12 -23.37
C ARG A 183 -6.09 -11.13 -22.21
N ARG A 184 -7.23 -11.21 -21.54
CA ARG A 184 -7.48 -10.39 -20.36
C ARG A 184 -6.56 -10.81 -19.22
N VAL A 185 -5.96 -9.83 -18.55
CA VAL A 185 -5.15 -10.06 -17.35
C VAL A 185 -6.06 -10.43 -16.18
N GLU A 186 -5.78 -11.55 -15.54
CA GLU A 186 -6.51 -11.97 -14.34
C GLU A 186 -6.07 -11.17 -13.11
N ASN A 187 -6.96 -11.07 -12.11
CA ASN A 187 -6.65 -10.30 -10.91
C ASN A 187 -5.49 -10.91 -10.12
N GLN A 188 -5.36 -12.24 -10.14
CA GLN A 188 -4.24 -12.94 -9.50
C GLN A 188 -2.93 -12.68 -10.23
N GLU A 189 -2.93 -12.74 -11.56
CA GLU A 189 -1.74 -12.41 -12.37
C GLU A 189 -1.27 -10.96 -12.11
N ALA A 190 -2.23 -10.03 -12.01
CA ALA A 190 -1.95 -8.64 -11.68
C ALA A 190 -1.36 -8.47 -10.27
N ALA A 191 -1.89 -9.20 -9.29
CA ALA A 191 -1.35 -9.21 -7.93
C ALA A 191 0.05 -9.82 -7.86
N ASP A 192 0.26 -10.94 -8.57
CA ASP A 192 1.57 -11.59 -8.65
C ASP A 192 2.62 -10.69 -9.35
N ALA A 193 2.21 -9.93 -10.38
CA ALA A 193 3.11 -8.97 -11.04
C ALA A 193 3.54 -7.83 -10.10
N ILE A 194 2.62 -7.35 -9.24
CA ILE A 194 2.95 -6.38 -8.19
C ILE A 194 3.93 -6.99 -7.19
N MET A 195 3.70 -8.23 -6.77
CA MET A 195 4.58 -8.91 -5.82
C MET A 195 5.94 -9.25 -6.42
N LEU A 196 6.02 -9.58 -7.71
CA LEU A 196 7.29 -9.75 -8.42
C LEU A 196 8.13 -8.46 -8.34
N ALA A 197 7.52 -7.30 -8.63
CA ALA A 197 8.22 -6.02 -8.53
C ALA A 197 8.71 -5.70 -7.11
N ILE A 198 8.02 -6.18 -6.07
CA ILE A 198 8.47 -6.08 -4.67
C ILE A 198 9.58 -7.08 -4.39
N ALA A 199 9.44 -8.35 -4.87
CA ALA A 199 10.40 -9.43 -4.66
C ALA A 199 11.79 -9.11 -5.24
N GLU A 200 11.83 -8.43 -6.38
CA GLU A 200 13.07 -7.99 -7.02
C GLU A 200 13.91 -7.06 -6.13
N MET A 201 13.25 -6.32 -5.24
CA MET A 201 13.92 -5.43 -4.28
C MET A 201 14.27 -6.11 -2.95
N LEU A 202 13.75 -7.34 -2.69
CA LEU A 202 13.98 -8.07 -1.46
C LEU A 202 15.21 -8.98 -1.54
N PRO A 203 15.93 -9.19 -0.42
CA PRO A 203 16.96 -10.23 -0.36
C PRO A 203 16.32 -11.61 -0.56
N ALA A 204 17.05 -12.54 -1.17
CA ALA A 204 16.53 -13.85 -1.56
C ALA A 204 15.79 -14.60 -0.43
N PRO A 205 16.28 -14.64 0.83
CA PRO A 205 15.56 -15.32 1.91
C PRO A 205 14.20 -14.71 2.27
N ALA A 206 13.95 -13.45 1.88
CA ALA A 206 12.70 -12.74 2.17
C ALA A 206 11.65 -12.85 1.05
N ARG A 207 11.97 -13.49 -0.08
CA ARG A 207 11.07 -13.59 -1.24
C ARG A 207 9.96 -14.63 -1.09
N GLY A 208 10.18 -15.69 -0.28
CA GLY A 208 9.16 -16.69 0.03
C GLY A 208 8.51 -17.32 -1.21
N HIS A 209 7.19 -17.17 -1.35
CA HIS A 209 6.43 -17.68 -2.50
C HIS A 209 6.93 -17.13 -3.85
N TYR A 210 7.57 -15.96 -3.86
CA TYR A 210 8.10 -15.27 -5.05
C TYR A 210 9.62 -15.41 -5.18
N ALA A 211 10.21 -16.53 -4.75
CA ALA A 211 11.65 -16.76 -4.76
C ALA A 211 12.23 -16.94 -6.17
N ASP A 212 11.50 -17.64 -7.05
CA ASP A 212 11.92 -17.89 -8.44
C ASP A 212 11.50 -16.71 -9.33
N LEU A 213 12.38 -15.71 -9.39
CA LEU A 213 12.11 -14.48 -10.14
C LEU A 213 12.06 -14.73 -11.66
N ASP A 214 12.83 -15.68 -12.17
CA ASP A 214 12.93 -15.90 -13.62
C ASP A 214 11.69 -16.60 -14.15
N ALA A 215 11.22 -17.66 -13.48
CA ALA A 215 9.94 -18.29 -13.81
C ALA A 215 8.76 -17.32 -13.68
N LEU A 216 8.79 -16.43 -12.69
CA LEU A 216 7.76 -15.41 -12.51
C LEU A 216 7.77 -14.36 -13.62
N ARG A 217 8.95 -13.89 -14.05
CA ARG A 217 9.10 -12.94 -15.16
C ARG A 217 8.55 -13.51 -16.46
N GLU A 218 8.87 -14.78 -16.76
CA GLU A 218 8.35 -15.46 -17.93
C GLU A 218 6.81 -15.60 -17.89
N ARG A 219 6.27 -16.14 -16.78
CA ARG A 219 4.84 -16.33 -16.59
C ARG A 219 4.04 -15.02 -16.67
N LEU A 220 4.59 -13.93 -16.12
CA LEU A 220 3.93 -12.63 -15.99
C LEU A 220 4.31 -11.64 -17.11
N ALA A 221 5.02 -12.09 -18.15
CA ALA A 221 5.36 -11.27 -19.29
C ALA A 221 4.10 -10.64 -19.91
N GLY A 222 4.13 -9.32 -20.15
CA GLY A 222 3.02 -8.57 -20.74
C GLY A 222 1.84 -8.25 -19.78
N VAL A 223 1.91 -8.61 -18.49
CA VAL A 223 0.87 -8.27 -17.48
C VAL A 223 0.98 -6.80 -17.08
N TRP A 224 2.16 -6.24 -17.10
CA TRP A 224 2.43 -4.87 -16.67
C TRP A 224 3.39 -4.15 -17.64
N GLU A 225 3.49 -2.85 -17.47
CA GLU A 225 4.43 -1.99 -18.18
C GLU A 225 5.01 -0.95 -17.22
N PRO A 226 6.19 -0.36 -17.51
CA PRO A 226 6.67 0.79 -16.76
C PRO A 226 5.62 1.91 -16.84
N ALA A 227 5.21 2.44 -15.69
CA ALA A 227 4.44 3.67 -15.70
C ALA A 227 5.41 4.78 -16.07
N GLY A 228 5.34 5.30 -17.29
CA GLY A 228 6.09 6.50 -17.69
C GLY A 228 5.87 7.61 -16.66
N ALA A 229 6.77 8.57 -16.57
CA ALA A 229 6.58 9.77 -15.74
C ALA A 229 5.14 10.25 -15.95
N SER A 230 4.41 10.47 -14.82
CA SER A 230 2.98 10.83 -14.85
C SER A 230 2.64 11.70 -16.06
N PRO A 231 1.59 11.37 -16.84
CA PRO A 231 1.10 12.34 -17.81
C PRO A 231 0.79 13.62 -17.06
N SER A 232 1.33 14.73 -17.51
CA SER A 232 0.92 16.06 -17.08
C SER A 232 -0.61 16.11 -17.12
N PRO A 233 -1.29 16.73 -16.16
CA PRO A 233 -2.74 16.86 -16.23
C PRO A 233 -3.08 17.48 -17.61
N PRO A 234 -4.14 17.00 -18.28
CA PRO A 234 -4.56 17.58 -19.54
C PRO A 234 -4.76 19.09 -19.31
N ASP A 235 -4.13 19.88 -20.15
CA ASP A 235 -4.29 21.33 -20.18
C ASP A 235 -5.78 21.68 -20.18
N GLY A 236 -6.16 22.56 -19.28
CA GLY A 236 -7.51 22.82 -18.89
C GLY A 236 -8.46 23.08 -20.04
N GLU A 237 -9.49 22.27 -20.14
CA GLU A 237 -10.79 22.72 -20.60
C GLU A 237 -11.65 23.05 -19.38
N GLY A 238 -11.86 24.36 -19.22
CA GLY A 238 -12.72 24.91 -18.18
C GLY A 238 -14.16 24.38 -18.32
N ARG A 239 -14.62 23.70 -17.27
CA ARG A 239 -16.04 23.66 -16.95
C ARG A 239 -16.20 24.01 -15.48
N GLY A 240 -16.70 25.24 -15.27
CA GLY A 240 -17.24 25.67 -13.99
C GLY A 240 -18.40 24.78 -13.59
N GLY A 241 -18.40 24.40 -12.34
CA GLY A 241 -19.45 23.64 -11.70
C GLY A 241 -19.02 23.44 -10.26
N GLY A 242 -19.32 24.45 -9.41
CA GLY A 242 -19.10 24.31 -7.98
C GLY A 242 -20.05 23.25 -7.45
N ASP A 243 -19.48 22.24 -6.81
CA ASP A 243 -20.21 21.45 -5.85
C ASP A 243 -19.32 21.18 -4.64
N ARG A 244 -19.86 21.57 -3.51
CA ARG A 244 -19.20 21.57 -2.20
C ARG A 244 -18.96 20.15 -1.75
N LEU A 245 -17.77 19.88 -1.24
CA LEU A 245 -17.44 18.68 -0.50
C LEU A 245 -18.50 18.42 0.59
N PRO A 246 -19.04 17.21 0.73
CA PRO A 246 -19.89 16.89 1.87
C PRO A 246 -19.06 16.92 3.16
N SER A 247 -19.46 17.80 4.07
CA SER A 247 -18.98 17.90 5.43
C SER A 247 -19.06 16.54 6.14
N ALA A 248 -18.11 16.29 7.00
CA ALA A 248 -17.98 15.14 7.89
C ALA A 248 -19.35 14.73 8.46
N GLY A 249 -19.79 13.51 8.12
CA GLY A 249 -21.06 12.95 8.55
C GLY A 249 -21.15 12.87 10.07
N ARG A 250 -22.32 13.23 10.57
CA ARG A 250 -22.76 13.10 11.96
C ARG A 250 -22.65 11.65 12.46
N PRO A 251 -22.53 11.43 13.77
CA PRO A 251 -22.56 10.10 14.37
C PRO A 251 -23.88 9.39 14.04
N ILE A 252 -23.80 8.13 13.69
CA ILE A 252 -24.94 7.25 13.46
C ILE A 252 -25.59 6.98 14.83
N GLU A 253 -26.80 7.47 15.05
CA GLU A 253 -27.66 7.07 16.16
C GLU A 253 -28.03 5.60 16.00
N SER A 254 -27.94 4.86 17.09
CA SER A 254 -28.33 3.47 17.22
C SER A 254 -29.87 3.38 17.26
N PRO A 255 -30.50 2.46 16.53
CA PRO A 255 -31.90 2.15 16.79
C PRO A 255 -32.03 1.32 18.07
N SER A 256 -32.97 1.73 18.87
CA SER A 256 -33.50 1.07 20.08
C SER A 256 -34.03 -0.34 19.80
#